data_81dd285adca6b3851e9a3a221b57e31d
#
_entry.id   81dd285adca6b3851e9a3a221b57e31d
#
_cell.length_a   1.000
_cell.length_b   1.000
_cell.length_c   1.000
_cell.angle_alpha   90.00
_cell.angle_beta   90.00
_cell.angle_gamma   90.00
#
_symmetry.space_group_name_H-M   'P 1'
#
loop_
_entity.id
_entity.type
_entity.pdbx_description
1 polymer ?
#
loop_
_entity_poly.entity_id
_entity_poly.type
_entity_poly.pdbx_seq_one_letter_code
_entity_poly.pdbx_strand_id
1 'polypeptide(L)'
;MTGLDDGINTQGGVFNLNKPLALDPEKIYFLMIENLTLGESATFKGSALAVEGPWDDGLPMRTSGYDGYTGIYQRDLNFDLYADDNPQKLDRFLELLEVSEYITISSSRQWASTTRIPERYPLDVVYYRNLLGCPEERTIEWCYNVARPGIFEGNLGFELIKTFQSDPTLGQLKINDQFAEEAFTVYDHPKVFVFQKQSDYDQSK
;
A
#
# COMPACT_ATOMS: atom_id res chain seq x y z
N MET A 1 -2.49 -29.30 -4.26
CA MET A 1 -3.73 -28.67 -3.82
C MET A 1 -3.65 -28.53 -2.31
N THR A 2 -3.55 -27.34 -1.81
CA THR A 2 -3.67 -27.07 -0.38
C THR A 2 -5.12 -26.68 -0.15
N GLY A 3 -5.90 -27.58 0.51
CA GLY A 3 -7.31 -27.34 0.77
C GLY A 3 -7.52 -26.16 1.71
N LEU A 4 -8.45 -25.30 1.36
CA LEU A 4 -9.10 -24.39 2.30
C LEU A 4 -10.00 -25.23 3.19
N ASP A 5 -10.11 -24.88 4.46
CA ASP A 5 -11.00 -25.55 5.39
C ASP A 5 -12.46 -25.30 4.97
N ASP A 6 -13.32 -26.32 5.00
CA ASP A 6 -14.68 -26.35 4.44
C ASP A 6 -15.70 -25.51 5.24
N GLY A 7 -15.24 -24.53 5.99
CA GLY A 7 -16.11 -23.64 6.74
C GLY A 7 -16.79 -22.61 5.85
N ILE A 8 -17.92 -22.93 5.24
CA ILE A 8 -18.77 -21.94 4.59
C ILE A 8 -19.34 -21.02 5.66
N ASN A 9 -18.73 -19.86 5.82
CA ASN A 9 -19.29 -18.80 6.64
C ASN A 9 -20.16 -17.91 5.75
N THR A 10 -21.45 -18.02 5.85
CA THR A 10 -22.43 -17.21 5.11
C THR A 10 -22.42 -15.72 5.48
N GLN A 11 -21.66 -15.34 6.50
CA GLN A 11 -21.53 -13.95 6.97
C GLN A 11 -20.19 -13.28 6.54
N GLY A 12 -19.41 -13.96 5.72
CA GLY A 12 -18.07 -13.52 5.39
C GLY A 12 -17.03 -13.96 6.44
N GLY A 13 -15.79 -14.05 6.06
CA GLY A 13 -14.70 -14.46 6.94
C GLY A 13 -13.35 -14.34 6.29
N VAL A 14 -12.32 -14.34 7.12
CA VAL A 14 -10.94 -14.43 6.68
C VAL A 14 -10.58 -15.90 6.53
N PHE A 15 -10.18 -16.28 5.32
CA PHE A 15 -9.72 -17.64 5.05
C PHE A 15 -8.21 -17.70 5.23
N ASN A 16 -7.77 -18.47 6.21
CA ASN A 16 -6.36 -18.73 6.42
C ASN A 16 -5.95 -20.04 5.73
N LEU A 17 -4.80 -20.02 5.08
CA LEU A 17 -4.23 -21.25 4.58
C LEU A 17 -3.82 -22.15 5.77
N ASN A 18 -4.15 -23.46 5.72
CA ASN A 18 -3.77 -24.41 6.76
C ASN A 18 -2.25 -24.52 6.96
N LYS A 19 -1.49 -24.12 5.94
CA LYS A 19 -0.03 -23.99 6.00
C LYS A 19 0.39 -22.72 5.27
N PRO A 20 1.35 -21.98 5.81
CA PRO A 20 1.94 -20.87 5.09
C PRO A 20 2.48 -21.35 3.74
N LEU A 21 2.16 -20.64 2.67
CA LEU A 21 2.68 -20.88 1.34
C LEU A 21 3.95 -20.03 1.16
N ALA A 22 5.10 -20.69 1.03
CA ALA A 22 6.31 -20.00 0.60
C ALA A 22 6.17 -19.65 -0.89
N LEU A 23 6.09 -18.37 -1.21
CA LEU A 23 6.02 -17.91 -2.60
C LEU A 23 7.42 -17.87 -3.19
N ASP A 24 7.56 -18.47 -4.37
CA ASP A 24 8.76 -18.38 -5.19
C ASP A 24 8.62 -17.16 -6.11
N PRO A 25 9.51 -16.17 -6.03
CA PRO A 25 9.39 -14.94 -6.82
C PRO A 25 9.45 -15.15 -8.33
N GLU A 26 9.95 -16.29 -8.79
CA GLU A 26 10.01 -16.64 -10.22
C GLU A 26 8.74 -17.33 -10.74
N LYS A 27 7.74 -17.58 -9.87
CA LYS A 27 6.50 -18.25 -10.23
C LYS A 27 5.31 -17.32 -10.15
N ILE A 28 4.38 -17.55 -11.06
CA ILE A 28 3.07 -16.91 -11.04
C ILE A 28 2.12 -17.81 -10.25
N TYR A 29 1.41 -17.23 -9.30
CA TYR A 29 0.43 -17.93 -8.48
C TYR A 29 -0.97 -17.41 -8.81
N PHE A 30 -1.92 -18.32 -8.82
CA PHE A 30 -3.34 -18.00 -9.04
C PHE A 30 -4.15 -18.47 -7.85
N LEU A 31 -5.11 -17.64 -7.44
CA LEU A 31 -6.19 -18.08 -6.58
C LEU A 31 -7.33 -18.55 -7.45
N MET A 32 -7.65 -19.84 -7.36
CA MET A 32 -8.82 -20.39 -8.01
C MET A 32 -9.90 -20.67 -6.97
N ILE A 33 -11.06 -20.07 -7.16
CA ILE A 33 -12.23 -20.24 -6.31
C ILE A 33 -13.29 -20.97 -7.13
N GLU A 34 -13.72 -22.11 -6.64
CA GLU A 34 -14.74 -22.94 -7.28
C GLU A 34 -15.94 -23.09 -6.34
N ASN A 35 -17.11 -22.73 -6.82
CA ASN A 35 -18.36 -23.00 -6.10
C ASN A 35 -18.82 -24.42 -6.44
N LEU A 36 -18.82 -25.29 -5.45
CA LEU A 36 -19.19 -26.70 -5.63
C LEU A 36 -20.70 -26.95 -5.50
N THR A 37 -21.46 -25.95 -5.08
CA THR A 37 -22.92 -26.07 -4.87
C THR A 37 -23.68 -25.46 -6.05
N LEU A 38 -24.39 -26.30 -6.80
CA LEU A 38 -25.20 -25.87 -7.94
C LEU A 38 -26.34 -24.94 -7.47
N GLY A 39 -26.42 -23.75 -8.10
CA GLY A 39 -27.48 -22.80 -7.82
C GLY A 39 -27.20 -21.79 -6.71
N GLU A 40 -26.07 -21.89 -6.04
CA GLU A 40 -25.62 -20.90 -5.10
C GLU A 40 -24.62 -19.92 -5.74
N SER A 41 -24.63 -18.67 -5.27
CA SER A 41 -23.65 -17.68 -5.66
C SER A 41 -22.78 -17.29 -4.46
N ALA A 42 -21.48 -17.11 -4.67
CA ALA A 42 -20.58 -16.58 -3.68
C ALA A 42 -20.11 -15.19 -4.12
N THR A 43 -20.18 -14.22 -3.21
CA THR A 43 -19.64 -12.88 -3.43
C THR A 43 -18.32 -12.77 -2.68
N PHE A 44 -17.28 -12.39 -3.38
CA PHE A 44 -15.97 -12.15 -2.79
C PHE A 44 -15.72 -10.65 -2.79
N LYS A 45 -15.36 -10.11 -1.63
CA LYS A 45 -14.90 -8.74 -1.48
C LYS A 45 -13.45 -8.81 -1.03
N GLY A 46 -12.56 -8.21 -1.81
CA GLY A 46 -11.17 -8.04 -1.42
C GLY A 46 -11.00 -6.89 -0.44
N SER A 47 -9.82 -6.81 0.13
CA SER A 47 -9.43 -5.71 1.01
C SER A 47 -9.47 -4.37 0.28
N ALA A 48 -9.87 -3.33 0.99
CA ALA A 48 -9.85 -1.96 0.51
C ALA A 48 -8.42 -1.43 0.58
N LEU A 49 -7.75 -1.39 -0.57
CA LEU A 49 -6.37 -0.97 -0.73
C LEU A 49 -6.32 0.41 -1.37
N ALA A 50 -5.86 1.43 -0.64
CA ALA A 50 -5.62 2.75 -1.17
C ALA A 50 -4.19 2.90 -1.71
N VAL A 51 -4.09 3.66 -2.79
CA VAL A 51 -2.84 4.00 -3.48
C VAL A 51 -2.71 5.51 -3.61
N GLU A 52 -1.54 6.00 -3.96
CA GLU A 52 -1.24 7.43 -4.00
C GLU A 52 -1.84 8.14 -5.22
N GLY A 53 -1.94 7.48 -6.35
CA GLY A 53 -2.46 8.07 -7.57
C GLY A 53 -3.14 7.06 -8.49
N PRO A 54 -3.98 7.53 -9.44
CA PRO A 54 -4.74 6.64 -10.33
C PRO A 54 -3.87 5.84 -11.30
N TRP A 55 -2.63 6.25 -11.50
CA TRP A 55 -1.62 5.56 -12.32
C TRP A 55 -0.60 4.81 -11.48
N ASP A 56 -0.75 4.83 -10.16
CA ASP A 56 0.16 4.15 -9.27
C ASP A 56 -0.05 2.65 -9.37
N ASP A 57 1.03 1.96 -9.68
CA ASP A 57 1.06 0.52 -9.82
C ASP A 57 1.17 -0.16 -8.45
N GLY A 58 0.36 0.25 -7.49
CA GLY A 58 0.37 -0.26 -6.12
C GLY A 58 0.33 -1.78 -6.03
N LEU A 59 -0.18 -2.43 -7.08
CA LEU A 59 -0.02 -3.86 -7.32
C LEU A 59 0.26 -4.08 -8.81
N PRO A 60 1.52 -4.28 -9.20
CA PRO A 60 1.94 -4.42 -10.59
C PRO A 60 1.52 -5.79 -11.13
N MET A 61 0.31 -5.90 -11.67
CA MET A 61 -0.10 -7.21 -12.15
C MET A 61 -0.92 -7.17 -13.42
N ARG A 62 -0.35 -6.53 -14.42
CA ARG A 62 -0.76 -6.76 -15.80
C ARG A 62 0.20 -7.74 -16.46
N THR A 63 -0.13 -9.02 -16.43
CA THR A 63 0.47 -9.95 -17.37
C THR A 63 -0.35 -9.93 -18.66
N SER A 64 0.24 -9.46 -19.77
CA SER A 64 -0.36 -9.52 -21.11
C SER A 64 -1.72 -8.81 -21.25
N GLY A 65 -1.92 -7.68 -20.57
CA GLY A 65 -3.17 -6.92 -20.63
C GLY A 65 -4.32 -7.50 -19.81
N TYR A 66 -4.11 -8.61 -19.14
CA TYR A 66 -5.05 -9.21 -18.20
C TYR A 66 -4.72 -8.78 -16.77
N ASP A 67 -5.70 -8.22 -16.09
CA ASP A 67 -5.61 -7.90 -14.68
C ASP A 67 -6.10 -9.09 -13.86
N GLY A 68 -5.17 -9.88 -13.38
CA GLY A 68 -5.44 -11.06 -12.59
C GLY A 68 -6.08 -10.80 -11.22
N TYR A 69 -6.14 -9.53 -10.80
CA TYR A 69 -6.72 -9.13 -9.50
C TYR A 69 -8.05 -8.39 -9.63
N THR A 70 -8.63 -8.29 -10.83
CA THR A 70 -9.95 -7.71 -10.99
C THR A 70 -10.94 -8.41 -10.05
N GLY A 71 -11.52 -7.66 -9.13
CA GLY A 71 -12.50 -8.14 -8.16
C GLY A 71 -11.92 -8.76 -6.88
N ILE A 72 -10.60 -8.91 -6.75
CA ILE A 72 -9.98 -9.41 -5.51
C ILE A 72 -9.77 -8.27 -4.51
N TYR A 73 -9.48 -7.07 -4.98
CA TYR A 73 -9.40 -5.87 -4.15
C TYR A 73 -10.23 -4.74 -4.75
N GLN A 74 -10.63 -3.81 -3.89
CA GLN A 74 -11.41 -2.65 -4.31
C GLN A 74 -10.49 -1.67 -5.03
N ARG A 75 -10.83 -1.33 -6.27
CA ARG A 75 -10.09 -0.38 -7.12
C ARG A 75 -10.59 1.05 -6.89
N ASP A 76 -9.87 1.98 -7.51
CA ASP A 76 -10.19 3.42 -7.54
C ASP A 76 -10.06 4.13 -6.19
N LEU A 77 -9.51 3.46 -5.18
CA LEU A 77 -9.14 4.08 -3.92
C LEU A 77 -7.76 4.73 -4.07
N ASN A 78 -7.71 5.94 -4.61
CA ASN A 78 -6.47 6.69 -4.75
C ASN A 78 -6.60 8.11 -4.19
N PHE A 79 -5.53 8.60 -3.56
CA PHE A 79 -5.49 9.92 -2.94
C PHE A 79 -5.40 11.06 -3.95
N ASP A 80 -4.93 10.78 -5.18
CA ASP A 80 -4.70 11.79 -6.22
C ASP A 80 -3.84 12.96 -5.73
N LEU A 81 -2.68 12.62 -5.19
CA LEU A 81 -1.79 13.54 -4.46
C LEU A 81 -1.32 14.73 -5.30
N TYR A 82 -1.24 14.59 -6.62
CA TYR A 82 -0.87 15.72 -7.50
C TYR A 82 -2.02 16.71 -7.78
N ALA A 83 -3.24 16.41 -7.34
CA ALA A 83 -4.33 17.37 -7.42
C ALA A 83 -4.03 18.59 -6.53
N ASP A 84 -4.48 19.77 -6.96
CA ASP A 84 -4.35 20.98 -6.16
C ASP A 84 -5.13 20.86 -4.84
N ASP A 85 -4.54 21.33 -3.77
CA ASP A 85 -5.15 21.29 -2.45
C ASP A 85 -6.39 22.19 -2.39
N ASN A 86 -7.49 21.58 -2.01
CA ASN A 86 -8.81 22.19 -1.86
C ASN A 86 -9.68 21.36 -0.90
N PRO A 87 -10.86 21.84 -0.51
CA PRO A 87 -11.75 21.08 0.39
C PRO A 87 -12.13 19.70 -0.15
N GLN A 88 -12.31 19.55 -1.46
CA GLN A 88 -12.67 18.29 -2.08
C GLN A 88 -11.55 17.24 -1.96
N LYS A 89 -10.27 17.67 -2.07
CA LYS A 89 -9.12 16.79 -1.82
C LYS A 89 -9.07 16.36 -0.35
N LEU A 90 -9.34 17.27 0.58
CA LEU A 90 -9.41 16.93 1.99
C LEU A 90 -10.53 15.92 2.29
N ASP A 91 -11.74 16.17 1.78
CA ASP A 91 -12.87 15.24 1.93
C ASP A 91 -12.52 13.86 1.39
N ARG A 92 -11.88 13.81 0.20
CA ARG A 92 -11.39 12.56 -0.39
C ARG A 92 -10.38 11.84 0.51
N PHE A 93 -9.42 12.56 1.10
CA PHE A 93 -8.44 11.97 2.02
C PHE A 93 -9.13 11.34 3.22
N LEU A 94 -10.06 12.04 3.84
CA LEU A 94 -10.80 11.55 4.99
C LEU A 94 -11.64 10.32 4.64
N GLU A 95 -12.33 10.33 3.49
CA GLU A 95 -13.11 9.19 3.00
C GLU A 95 -12.21 7.97 2.73
N LEU A 96 -11.05 8.18 2.10
CA LEU A 96 -10.13 7.08 1.80
C LEU A 96 -9.50 6.49 3.06
N LEU A 97 -9.14 7.32 4.04
CA LEU A 97 -8.66 6.85 5.33
C LEU A 97 -9.74 6.04 6.07
N GLU A 98 -11.02 6.44 5.94
CA GLU A 98 -12.14 5.73 6.57
C GLU A 98 -12.39 4.37 5.93
N VAL A 99 -12.40 4.27 4.60
CA VAL A 99 -12.79 3.03 3.90
C VAL A 99 -11.63 2.06 3.69
N SER A 100 -10.38 2.54 3.68
CA SER A 100 -9.21 1.71 3.37
C SER A 100 -8.84 0.82 4.55
N GLU A 101 -8.51 -0.43 4.26
CA GLU A 101 -7.89 -1.36 5.21
C GLU A 101 -6.38 -1.32 5.13
N TYR A 102 -5.86 -1.01 3.94
CA TYR A 102 -4.44 -0.89 3.65
C TYR A 102 -4.15 0.35 2.82
N ILE A 103 -2.96 0.90 3.00
CA ILE A 103 -2.40 1.95 2.15
C ILE A 103 -1.05 1.45 1.64
N THR A 104 -0.82 1.58 0.32
CA THR A 104 0.47 1.27 -0.29
C THR A 104 1.08 2.53 -0.88
N ILE A 105 2.38 2.67 -0.65
CA ILE A 105 3.24 3.67 -1.28
C ILE A 105 4.27 2.90 -2.10
N SER A 106 4.16 2.99 -3.42
CA SER A 106 4.91 2.13 -4.35
C SER A 106 6.30 2.65 -4.67
N SER A 107 6.57 3.93 -4.43
CA SER A 107 7.87 4.55 -4.71
C SER A 107 8.03 5.90 -4.02
N SER A 108 9.17 6.54 -4.23
CA SER A 108 9.45 7.91 -3.76
C SER A 108 8.79 9.00 -4.61
N ARG A 109 8.11 8.66 -5.71
CA ARG A 109 7.61 9.63 -6.70
C ARG A 109 6.78 10.76 -6.08
N GLN A 110 5.82 10.45 -5.24
CA GLN A 110 4.92 11.44 -4.66
C GLN A 110 5.53 12.12 -3.43
N TRP A 111 5.88 11.34 -2.40
CA TRP A 111 6.39 11.93 -1.15
C TRP A 111 7.72 12.67 -1.32
N ALA A 112 8.55 12.30 -2.30
CA ALA A 112 9.78 13.04 -2.60
C ALA A 112 9.58 14.24 -3.52
N SER A 113 8.42 14.41 -4.15
CA SER A 113 8.13 15.56 -5.02
C SER A 113 7.17 16.56 -4.40
N THR A 114 5.96 16.14 -3.99
CA THR A 114 4.93 17.06 -3.47
C THR A 114 5.35 17.72 -2.17
N THR A 115 6.03 17.00 -1.28
CA THR A 115 6.48 17.55 0.01
C THR A 115 7.62 18.57 -0.08
N ARG A 116 8.26 18.69 -1.25
CA ARG A 116 9.25 19.75 -1.52
C ARG A 116 8.62 21.10 -1.83
N ILE A 117 7.32 21.12 -2.11
CA ILE A 117 6.57 22.34 -2.45
C ILE A 117 5.41 22.48 -1.46
N PRO A 118 5.70 22.69 -0.18
CA PRO A 118 4.68 22.70 0.88
C PRO A 118 3.64 23.83 0.72
N GLU A 119 3.99 24.91 0.02
CA GLU A 119 3.07 26.01 -0.27
C GLU A 119 1.98 25.60 -1.28
N ARG A 120 2.26 24.64 -2.14
CA ARG A 120 1.31 24.12 -3.13
C ARG A 120 0.54 22.90 -2.62
N TYR A 121 1.20 22.04 -1.85
CA TYR A 121 0.68 20.77 -1.38
C TYR A 121 0.72 20.62 0.15
N PRO A 122 0.15 21.56 0.91
CA PRO A 122 0.16 21.50 2.37
C PRO A 122 -0.54 20.24 2.92
N LEU A 123 -1.62 19.76 2.26
CA LEU A 123 -2.31 18.52 2.67
C LEU A 123 -1.41 17.28 2.53
N ASP A 124 -0.61 17.20 1.46
CA ASP A 124 0.31 16.09 1.28
C ASP A 124 1.40 16.06 2.35
N VAL A 125 1.89 17.25 2.74
CA VAL A 125 2.87 17.36 3.83
C VAL A 125 2.28 16.86 5.14
N VAL A 126 1.05 17.26 5.46
CA VAL A 126 0.33 16.80 6.65
C VAL A 126 0.08 15.29 6.57
N TYR A 127 -0.39 14.80 5.44
CA TYR A 127 -0.67 13.39 5.22
C TYR A 127 0.57 12.52 5.42
N TYR A 128 1.66 12.79 4.69
CA TYR A 128 2.86 11.97 4.78
C TYR A 128 3.53 12.02 6.15
N ARG A 129 3.53 13.20 6.77
CA ARG A 129 4.08 13.35 8.12
C ARG A 129 3.33 12.50 9.13
N ASN A 130 2.00 12.58 9.12
CA ASN A 130 1.15 11.89 10.08
C ASN A 130 0.96 10.41 9.77
N LEU A 131 0.94 10.01 8.50
CA LEU A 131 0.85 8.60 8.12
C LEU A 131 2.01 7.79 8.70
N LEU A 132 3.22 8.33 8.59
CA LEU A 132 4.41 7.67 9.11
C LEU A 132 4.71 7.99 10.58
N GLY A 133 4.30 9.17 11.07
CA GLY A 133 4.73 9.71 12.37
C GLY A 133 6.12 10.34 12.32
N CYS A 134 6.40 11.06 11.22
CA CYS A 134 7.69 11.75 11.04
C CYS A 134 7.80 12.95 11.97
N PRO A 135 8.85 13.03 12.84
CA PRO A 135 9.04 14.16 13.74
C PRO A 135 9.20 15.50 13.01
N GLU A 136 8.78 16.58 13.65
CA GLU A 136 8.84 17.94 13.10
C GLU A 136 10.27 18.38 12.74
N GLU A 137 11.27 17.92 13.49
CA GLU A 137 12.70 18.26 13.30
C GLU A 137 13.32 17.56 12.08
N ARG A 138 12.58 16.63 11.47
CA ARG A 138 13.03 15.84 10.32
C ARG A 138 12.25 16.17 9.08
N THR A 139 12.93 16.07 7.94
CA THR A 139 12.26 16.14 6.64
C THR A 139 11.48 14.85 6.38
N ILE A 140 10.36 14.94 5.69
CA ILE A 140 9.57 13.77 5.28
C ILE A 140 10.45 12.82 4.45
N GLU A 141 11.24 13.36 3.52
CA GLU A 141 12.17 12.59 2.72
C GLU A 141 13.12 11.74 3.57
N TRP A 142 13.72 12.35 4.61
CA TRP A 142 14.61 11.62 5.51
C TRP A 142 13.85 10.48 6.23
N CYS A 143 12.65 10.78 6.76
CA CYS A 143 11.86 9.81 7.48
C CYS A 143 11.52 8.59 6.61
N TYR A 144 11.03 8.82 5.38
CA TYR A 144 10.66 7.73 4.47
C TYR A 144 11.89 6.92 4.01
N ASN A 145 13.03 7.58 3.80
CA ASN A 145 14.27 6.88 3.44
C ASN A 145 14.74 5.91 4.53
N VAL A 146 14.57 6.26 5.81
CA VAL A 146 14.98 5.40 6.92
C VAL A 146 13.87 4.52 7.48
N ALA A 147 12.60 4.75 7.09
CA ALA A 147 11.45 4.06 7.65
C ALA A 147 11.52 2.54 7.46
N ARG A 148 11.15 1.85 8.54
CA ARG A 148 10.93 0.40 8.64
C ARG A 148 9.87 0.16 9.69
N PRO A 149 9.17 -0.99 9.67
CA PRO A 149 8.23 -1.35 10.72
C PRO A 149 8.80 -1.17 12.13
N GLY A 150 8.04 -0.51 13.00
CA GLY A 150 8.40 -0.28 14.39
C GLY A 150 9.38 0.88 14.68
N ILE A 151 9.83 1.66 13.65
CA ILE A 151 10.69 2.83 13.89
C ILE A 151 9.88 4.08 14.19
N PHE A 152 8.78 4.28 13.48
CA PHE A 152 7.89 5.42 13.61
C PHE A 152 6.48 4.95 13.97
N GLU A 153 5.74 5.79 14.65
CA GLU A 153 4.34 5.56 15.02
C GLU A 153 3.49 6.66 14.42
N GLY A 154 2.64 6.28 13.45
CA GLY A 154 1.79 7.21 12.72
C GLY A 154 0.58 7.66 13.54
N ASN A 155 0.03 8.83 13.18
CA ASN A 155 -1.11 9.45 13.86
C ASN A 155 -2.44 9.31 13.10
N LEU A 156 -2.42 8.73 11.88
CA LEU A 156 -3.62 8.54 11.07
C LEU A 156 -4.32 7.20 11.31
N GLY A 157 -3.97 6.47 12.38
CA GLY A 157 -4.55 5.17 12.70
C GLY A 157 -4.14 4.05 11.73
N PHE A 158 -2.99 4.22 11.08
CA PHE A 158 -2.35 3.21 10.24
C PHE A 158 -0.95 2.91 10.75
N GLU A 159 -0.58 1.63 10.73
CA GLU A 159 0.74 1.16 11.12
C GLU A 159 1.52 0.70 9.90
N LEU A 160 2.79 1.07 9.82
CA LEU A 160 3.71 0.54 8.81
C LEU A 160 4.05 -0.91 9.14
N ILE A 161 3.43 -1.86 8.45
CA ILE A 161 3.62 -3.30 8.70
C ILE A 161 4.72 -3.93 7.85
N LYS A 162 5.02 -3.34 6.69
CA LYS A 162 6.01 -3.91 5.76
C LYS A 162 6.69 -2.83 4.92
N THR A 163 7.99 -3.04 4.69
CA THR A 163 8.75 -2.34 3.67
C THR A 163 9.41 -3.36 2.75
N PHE A 164 9.34 -3.10 1.45
CA PHE A 164 10.14 -3.83 0.46
C PHE A 164 11.21 -2.87 -0.06
N GLN A 165 12.44 -3.30 -0.01
CA GLN A 165 13.59 -2.53 -0.48
C GLN A 165 14.62 -3.48 -1.05
N SER A 166 15.07 -3.16 -2.25
CA SER A 166 16.18 -3.85 -2.91
C SER A 166 17.31 -2.83 -3.10
N ASP A 167 18.47 -3.11 -2.56
CA ASP A 167 19.64 -2.24 -2.76
C ASP A 167 20.59 -2.87 -3.78
N PRO A 168 21.22 -2.08 -4.66
CA PRO A 168 22.18 -2.60 -5.61
C PRO A 168 23.37 -3.27 -4.91
N THR A 169 23.85 -4.35 -5.50
CA THR A 169 24.97 -5.12 -4.95
C THR A 169 26.11 -5.24 -5.95
N LEU A 170 27.35 -5.08 -5.48
CA LEU A 170 28.55 -5.38 -6.23
C LEU A 170 29.34 -6.46 -5.50
N GLY A 171 29.12 -7.70 -5.89
CA GLY A 171 29.64 -8.87 -5.17
C GLY A 171 29.03 -8.97 -3.76
N GLN A 172 29.85 -8.80 -2.72
CA GLN A 172 29.40 -8.78 -1.34
C GLN A 172 29.07 -7.37 -0.81
N LEU A 173 29.38 -6.34 -1.58
CA LEU A 173 29.13 -4.96 -1.20
C LEU A 173 27.69 -4.58 -1.55
N LYS A 174 26.93 -4.19 -0.54
CA LYS A 174 25.58 -3.66 -0.67
C LYS A 174 25.63 -2.14 -0.57
N ILE A 175 25.05 -1.45 -1.55
CA ILE A 175 25.06 0.00 -1.66
C ILE A 175 23.65 0.50 -1.36
N ASN A 176 23.50 1.30 -0.30
CA ASN A 176 22.21 1.95 -0.03
C ASN A 176 22.09 3.19 -0.94
N ASP A 177 21.19 3.12 -1.90
CA ASP A 177 20.93 4.18 -2.89
C ASP A 177 19.63 4.95 -2.64
N GLN A 178 19.00 4.78 -1.48
CA GLN A 178 17.73 5.44 -1.13
C GLN A 178 17.81 6.97 -1.08
N PHE A 179 19.01 7.52 -1.06
CA PHE A 179 19.28 8.97 -1.15
C PHE A 179 19.77 9.39 -2.53
N ALA A 180 19.75 8.49 -3.50
CA ALA A 180 20.08 8.78 -4.88
C ALA A 180 18.93 9.52 -5.60
N GLU A 181 19.20 9.98 -6.81
CA GLU A 181 18.21 10.66 -7.62
C GLU A 181 16.97 9.79 -7.92
N GLU A 182 15.86 10.46 -8.16
CA GLU A 182 14.54 9.87 -8.43
C GLU A 182 14.57 8.78 -9.53
N ALA A 183 15.40 8.94 -10.55
CA ALA A 183 15.55 7.96 -11.63
C ALA A 183 15.90 6.55 -11.09
N PHE A 184 16.67 6.45 -10.03
CA PHE A 184 17.05 5.19 -9.41
C PHE A 184 16.00 4.72 -8.40
N THR A 185 15.53 5.61 -7.54
CA THR A 185 14.65 5.27 -6.42
C THR A 185 13.19 5.08 -6.80
N VAL A 186 12.78 5.53 -8.00
CA VAL A 186 11.40 5.34 -8.51
C VAL A 186 11.32 4.17 -9.48
N TYR A 187 12.29 4.02 -10.39
CA TYR A 187 12.14 3.10 -11.52
C TYR A 187 12.95 1.81 -11.37
N ASP A 188 14.12 1.88 -10.72
CA ASP A 188 15.02 0.72 -10.60
C ASP A 188 14.84 -0.04 -9.29
N HIS A 189 14.92 0.68 -8.16
CA HIS A 189 14.92 0.10 -6.82
C HIS A 189 13.94 0.81 -5.90
N PRO A 190 12.63 0.86 -6.26
CA PRO A 190 11.65 1.57 -5.46
C PRO A 190 11.55 0.95 -4.06
N LYS A 191 11.48 1.81 -3.06
CA LYS A 191 11.14 1.40 -1.72
C LYS A 191 9.62 1.45 -1.57
N VAL A 192 9.02 0.29 -1.31
CA VAL A 192 7.57 0.13 -1.19
C VAL A 192 7.21 0.00 0.28
N PHE A 193 6.15 0.69 0.68
CA PHE A 193 5.60 0.64 2.03
C PHE A 193 4.19 0.07 2.00
N VAL A 194 3.86 -0.71 3.02
CA VAL A 194 2.50 -1.20 3.25
C VAL A 194 2.10 -0.80 4.66
N PHE A 195 1.06 0.00 4.74
CA PHE A 195 0.42 0.38 6.00
C PHE A 195 -0.89 -0.39 6.16
N GLN A 196 -1.20 -0.78 7.38
CA GLN A 196 -2.44 -1.44 7.74
C GLN A 196 -3.21 -0.59 8.75
N LYS A 197 -4.52 -0.47 8.54
CA LYS A 197 -5.40 0.20 9.50
C LYS A 197 -5.36 -0.51 10.84
N GLN A 198 -5.20 0.25 11.91
CA GLN A 198 -5.22 -0.26 13.27
C GLN A 198 -6.66 -0.57 13.71
N SER A 199 -6.82 -1.53 14.60
CA SER A 199 -8.14 -1.96 15.09
C SER A 199 -8.86 -0.90 15.93
N ASP A 200 -8.14 0.07 16.45
CA ASP A 200 -8.60 1.20 17.25
C ASP A 200 -8.66 2.52 16.45
N TYR A 201 -8.64 2.43 15.11
CA TYR A 201 -8.82 3.58 14.24
C TYR A 201 -10.06 4.39 14.62
N ASP A 202 -9.87 5.69 14.78
CA ASP A 202 -10.93 6.65 15.11
C ASP A 202 -10.72 7.92 14.30
N GLN A 203 -11.61 8.15 13.35
CA GLN A 203 -11.57 9.32 12.45
C GLN A 203 -11.72 10.65 13.17
N SER A 204 -12.20 10.64 14.42
CA SER A 204 -12.40 11.88 15.21
C SER A 204 -11.10 12.39 15.86
N LYS A 205 -10.02 11.63 15.78
CA LYS A 205 -8.69 12.01 16.25
C LYS A 205 -7.84 12.55 15.13
#